data_a99c51e270752c49306c05d075144f74
#
_entry.id   a99c51e270752c49306c05d075144f74
#
_cell.length_a   1.000
_cell.length_b   1.000
_cell.length_c   1.000
_cell.angle_alpha   90.00
_cell.angle_beta   90.00
_cell.angle_gamma   90.00
#
_symmetry.space_group_name_H-M   'P 1'
#
loop_
_entity.id
_entity.type
_entity.pdbx_description
1 polymer ?
#
loop_
_entity_poly.entity_id
_entity_poly.type
_entity_poly.pdbx_seq_one_letter_code
_entity_poly.pdbx_strand_id
1 'polypeptide(L)'
;MSHAKEVLKEKLTDESYGRLMAVDNVKIHEFVADAIELTNPEMVFVCADSEEDVKHVREMAVKSGEESPLETPGHTVHFDGISDQGRDREATKYLVPESENLSKALNQIEREEGLAEVRGLL
;
A
#
# COMPACT_ATOMS: atom_id res chain seq x y z
N MET A 1 -16.46 18.53 8.87
CA MET A 1 -15.17 18.03 8.32
C MET A 1 -15.51 17.01 7.24
N SER A 2 -14.65 16.78 6.24
CA SER A 2 -14.90 15.67 5.30
C SER A 2 -14.67 14.33 6.01
N HIS A 3 -15.39 13.29 5.61
CA HIS A 3 -15.24 11.93 6.16
C HIS A 3 -13.77 11.48 6.22
N ALA A 4 -13.02 11.69 5.12
CA ALA A 4 -11.59 11.39 5.09
C ALA A 4 -10.80 12.05 6.23
N LYS A 5 -11.05 13.34 6.54
CA LYS A 5 -10.37 14.02 7.64
C LYS A 5 -10.72 13.47 9.03
N GLU A 6 -11.91 12.94 9.19
CA GLU A 6 -12.33 12.29 10.45
C GLU A 6 -11.59 10.96 10.64
N VAL A 7 -11.58 10.11 9.62
CA VAL A 7 -10.81 8.85 9.60
C VAL A 7 -9.33 9.10 9.89
N LEU A 8 -8.71 10.03 9.16
CA LEU A 8 -7.30 10.35 9.32
C LEU A 8 -6.98 10.87 10.72
N LYS A 9 -7.84 11.70 11.28
CA LYS A 9 -7.62 12.25 12.64
C LYS A 9 -7.75 11.19 13.74
N GLU A 10 -8.59 10.19 13.52
CA GLU A 10 -8.78 9.09 14.48
C GLU A 10 -7.61 8.08 14.42
N LYS A 11 -7.11 7.79 13.23
CA LYS A 11 -6.17 6.69 13.00
C LYS A 11 -4.69 7.11 12.97
N LEU A 12 -4.39 8.38 12.75
CA LEU A 12 -3.02 8.87 12.72
C LEU A 12 -2.64 9.54 14.06
N THR A 13 -1.33 9.51 14.37
CA THR A 13 -0.78 10.38 15.41
C THR A 13 -0.90 11.84 15.00
N ASP A 14 -0.88 12.77 15.96
CA ASP A 14 -0.92 14.22 15.66
C ASP A 14 0.19 14.65 14.70
N GLU A 15 1.37 14.05 14.82
CA GLU A 15 2.53 14.31 13.95
C GLU A 15 2.26 13.82 12.51
N SER A 16 1.87 12.54 12.34
CA SER A 16 1.54 11.98 11.05
C SER A 16 0.38 12.70 10.38
N TYR A 17 -0.64 13.06 11.16
CA TYR A 17 -1.75 13.85 10.66
C TYR A 17 -1.29 15.24 10.18
N GLY A 18 -0.45 15.92 10.96
CA GLY A 18 0.09 17.23 10.57
C GLY A 18 0.93 17.15 9.30
N ARG A 19 1.80 16.14 9.18
CA ARG A 19 2.60 15.90 7.97
C ARG A 19 1.71 15.66 6.74
N LEU A 20 0.70 14.82 6.85
CA LEU A 20 -0.21 14.52 5.74
C LEU A 20 -1.04 15.75 5.33
N MET A 21 -1.53 16.52 6.30
CA MET A 21 -2.31 17.74 6.04
C MET A 21 -1.48 18.88 5.47
N ALA A 22 -0.16 18.88 5.65
CA ALA A 22 0.74 19.85 5.00
C ALA A 22 0.81 19.67 3.48
N VAL A 23 0.44 18.49 2.96
CA VAL A 23 0.25 18.26 1.52
C VAL A 23 -1.12 18.78 1.12
N ASP A 24 -1.16 19.90 0.40
CA ASP A 24 -2.42 20.50 -0.06
C ASP A 24 -3.00 19.74 -1.26
N ASN A 25 -3.45 18.50 -1.01
CA ASN A 25 -4.06 17.66 -2.02
C ASN A 25 -5.14 16.75 -1.42
N VAL A 26 -6.39 17.13 -1.63
CA VAL A 26 -7.56 16.41 -1.10
C VAL A 26 -7.61 14.95 -1.59
N LYS A 27 -7.20 14.68 -2.83
CA LYS A 27 -7.21 13.32 -3.38
C LYS A 27 -6.23 12.39 -2.64
N ILE A 28 -5.10 12.92 -2.17
CA ILE A 28 -4.16 12.14 -1.34
C ILE A 28 -4.80 11.84 0.02
N HIS A 29 -5.47 12.81 0.63
CA HIS A 29 -6.15 12.61 1.91
C HIS A 29 -7.25 11.54 1.80
N GLU A 30 -8.07 11.62 0.74
CA GLU A 30 -9.11 10.62 0.46
C GLU A 30 -8.51 9.24 0.21
N PHE A 31 -7.49 9.14 -0.64
CA PHE A 31 -6.81 7.87 -0.93
C PHE A 31 -6.24 7.20 0.32
N VAL A 32 -5.59 7.95 1.20
CA VAL A 32 -5.05 7.40 2.45
C VAL A 32 -6.15 6.98 3.40
N ALA A 33 -7.23 7.77 3.51
CA ALA A 33 -8.39 7.42 4.34
C ALA A 33 -9.06 6.13 3.84
N ASP A 34 -9.31 6.02 2.54
CA ASP A 34 -9.88 4.82 1.92
C ASP A 34 -9.00 3.58 2.15
N ALA A 35 -7.68 3.73 2.03
CA ALA A 35 -6.74 2.65 2.30
C ALA A 35 -6.77 2.20 3.77
N ILE A 36 -6.87 3.14 4.71
CA ILE A 36 -7.00 2.84 6.15
C ILE A 36 -8.30 2.10 6.44
N GLU A 37 -9.42 2.54 5.87
CA GLU A 37 -10.71 1.86 6.07
C GLU A 37 -10.71 0.46 5.46
N LEU A 38 -10.12 0.30 4.29
CA LEU A 38 -10.05 -0.98 3.59
C LEU A 38 -9.18 -2.01 4.32
N THR A 39 -8.01 -1.60 4.81
CA THR A 39 -7.02 -2.52 5.40
C THR A 39 -7.04 -2.56 6.92
N ASN A 40 -7.71 -1.60 7.57
CA ASN A 40 -7.79 -1.44 9.02
C ASN A 40 -6.45 -1.68 9.75
N PRO A 41 -5.39 -0.96 9.39
CA PRO A 41 -4.06 -1.19 9.93
C PRO A 41 -3.99 -0.86 11.43
N GLU A 42 -3.12 -1.56 12.16
CA GLU A 42 -2.86 -1.29 13.56
C GLU A 42 -2.18 0.07 13.77
N MET A 43 -1.30 0.45 12.83
CA MET A 43 -0.55 1.71 12.89
C MET A 43 -0.34 2.27 11.49
N VAL A 44 -0.38 3.59 11.39
CA VAL A 44 -0.09 4.33 10.15
C VAL A 44 1.04 5.31 10.42
N PHE A 45 2.11 5.21 9.66
CA PHE A 45 3.25 6.11 9.72
C PHE A 45 3.36 6.92 8.43
N VAL A 46 3.32 8.25 8.55
CA VAL A 46 3.50 9.16 7.41
C VAL A 46 4.98 9.50 7.29
N CYS A 47 5.64 8.82 6.36
CA CYS A 47 7.06 8.97 6.10
C CYS A 47 7.36 10.26 5.31
N ALA A 48 8.47 10.90 5.66
CA ALA A 48 9.11 11.96 4.89
C ALA A 48 10.52 11.51 4.44
N ASP A 49 11.39 12.46 4.12
CA ASP A 49 12.76 12.21 3.65
C ASP A 49 13.83 12.44 4.73
N SER A 50 13.45 12.55 5.99
CA SER A 50 14.40 12.71 7.08
C SER A 50 15.20 11.43 7.32
N GLU A 51 16.42 11.57 7.86
CA GLU A 51 17.26 10.42 8.22
C GLU A 51 16.58 9.54 9.28
N GLU A 52 15.83 10.16 10.21
CA GLU A 52 15.06 9.47 11.23
C GLU A 52 13.94 8.61 10.64
N ASP A 53 13.22 9.13 9.65
CA ASP A 53 12.14 8.40 8.98
C ASP A 53 12.70 7.22 8.18
N VAL A 54 13.79 7.42 7.44
CA VAL A 54 14.50 6.36 6.72
C VAL A 54 14.97 5.27 7.69
N LYS A 55 15.54 5.66 8.81
CA LYS A 55 15.96 4.73 9.88
C LYS A 55 14.79 3.96 10.44
N HIS A 56 13.67 4.65 10.74
CA HIS A 56 12.46 4.02 11.26
C HIS A 56 11.92 2.94 10.32
N VAL A 57 11.80 3.24 9.02
CA VAL A 57 11.32 2.27 8.01
C VAL A 57 12.24 1.05 7.94
N ARG A 58 13.57 1.25 7.93
CA ARG A 58 14.54 0.15 7.92
C ARG A 58 14.47 -0.71 9.18
N GLU A 59 14.35 -0.09 10.35
CA GLU A 59 14.19 -0.81 11.61
C GLU A 59 12.89 -1.63 11.65
N MET A 60 11.81 -1.11 11.08
CA MET A 60 10.55 -1.83 10.96
C MET A 60 10.66 -3.04 10.03
N ALA A 61 11.32 -2.92 8.87
CA ALA A 61 11.54 -4.04 7.95
C ALA A 61 12.34 -5.18 8.61
N VAL A 62 13.35 -4.86 9.39
CA VAL A 62 14.11 -5.87 10.16
C VAL A 62 13.26 -6.46 11.29
N LYS A 63 12.50 -5.64 12.00
CA LYS A 63 11.65 -6.07 13.12
C LYS A 63 10.49 -6.97 12.67
N SER A 64 9.91 -6.70 11.50
CA SER A 64 8.86 -7.54 10.91
C SER A 64 9.38 -8.85 10.33
N GLY A 65 10.71 -8.98 10.15
CA GLY A 65 11.34 -10.13 9.52
C GLY A 65 11.36 -10.08 7.99
N GLU A 66 10.93 -8.99 7.40
CA GLU A 66 11.04 -8.74 5.96
C GLU A 66 12.49 -8.71 5.50
N GLU A 67 13.35 -8.09 6.31
CA GLU A 67 14.78 -8.00 6.06
C GLU A 67 15.58 -8.64 7.20
N SER A 68 16.69 -9.26 6.85
CA SER A 68 17.67 -9.76 7.81
C SER A 68 18.97 -8.97 7.71
N PRO A 69 19.55 -8.50 8.84
CA PRO A 69 20.79 -7.76 8.81
C PRO A 69 21.96 -8.66 8.41
N LEU A 70 22.91 -8.11 7.67
CA LEU A 70 24.16 -8.74 7.32
C LEU A 70 25.29 -8.33 8.30
N GLU A 71 26.46 -8.98 8.21
CA GLU A 71 27.64 -8.63 9.00
C GLU A 71 28.14 -7.20 8.72
N THR A 72 27.99 -6.72 7.50
CA THR A 72 28.34 -5.34 7.14
C THR A 72 27.28 -4.38 7.69
N PRO A 73 27.63 -3.43 8.56
CA PRO A 73 26.68 -2.49 9.12
C PRO A 73 25.87 -1.74 8.06
N GLY A 74 24.55 -1.66 8.25
CA GLY A 74 23.61 -0.99 7.33
C GLY A 74 23.24 -1.80 6.09
N HIS A 75 23.79 -3.00 5.92
CA HIS A 75 23.38 -3.91 4.86
C HIS A 75 22.36 -4.93 5.37
N THR A 76 21.37 -5.19 4.55
CA THR A 76 20.30 -6.17 4.82
C THR A 76 20.13 -7.06 3.60
N VAL A 77 19.45 -8.17 3.78
CA VAL A 77 19.04 -9.10 2.73
C VAL A 77 17.57 -9.45 2.90
N HIS A 78 16.86 -9.52 1.81
CA HIS A 78 15.51 -10.05 1.69
C HIS A 78 15.50 -11.16 0.63
N PHE A 79 14.83 -12.26 0.92
CA PHE A 79 14.61 -13.34 -0.03
C PHE A 79 13.10 -13.54 -0.21
N ASP A 80 12.64 -13.45 -1.43
CA ASP A 80 11.27 -13.83 -1.76
C ASP A 80 11.05 -15.32 -1.48
N GLY A 81 9.97 -15.62 -0.79
CA GLY A 81 9.52 -17.00 -0.61
C GLY A 81 8.96 -17.58 -1.92
N ILE A 82 8.76 -18.88 -1.96
CA ILE A 82 8.17 -19.55 -3.13
C ILE A 82 6.74 -19.04 -3.43
N SER A 83 6.04 -18.56 -2.41
CA SER A 83 4.70 -17.99 -2.53
C SER A 83 4.69 -16.55 -3.05
N ASP A 84 5.80 -15.82 -2.94
CA ASP A 84 5.91 -14.42 -3.31
C ASP A 84 6.22 -14.24 -4.80
N GLN A 85 6.66 -15.30 -5.47
CA GLN A 85 7.02 -15.29 -6.90
C GLN A 85 5.92 -15.87 -7.80
N GLY A 86 4.70 -15.97 -7.30
CA GLY A 86 3.58 -16.53 -8.03
C GLY A 86 3.23 -15.74 -9.28
N ARG A 87 3.85 -16.09 -10.42
CA ARG A 87 3.43 -15.62 -11.74
C ARG A 87 2.42 -16.61 -12.32
N ASP A 88 1.19 -16.50 -11.87
CA ASP A 88 0.09 -17.25 -12.45
C ASP A 88 -0.41 -16.51 -13.70
N ARG A 89 -0.04 -17.04 -14.86
CA ARG A 89 -0.45 -16.46 -16.15
C ARG A 89 -1.97 -16.54 -16.36
N GLU A 90 -2.63 -17.53 -15.80
CA GLU A 90 -4.06 -17.72 -15.97
C GLU A 90 -4.86 -16.81 -15.02
N ALA A 91 -4.34 -16.60 -13.81
CA ALA A 91 -4.95 -15.70 -12.84
C ALA A 91 -4.64 -14.21 -13.11
N THR A 92 -3.56 -13.90 -13.84
CA THR A 92 -3.21 -12.51 -14.19
C THR A 92 -4.16 -11.99 -15.26
N LYS A 93 -4.90 -10.92 -14.95
CA LYS A 93 -5.92 -10.33 -15.82
C LYS A 93 -5.69 -8.82 -15.97
N TYR A 94 -6.07 -8.28 -17.11
CA TYR A 94 -6.17 -6.85 -17.33
C TYR A 94 -7.54 -6.34 -16.90
N LEU A 95 -7.58 -5.28 -16.09
CA LEU A 95 -8.82 -4.58 -15.75
C LEU A 95 -9.20 -3.68 -16.91
N VAL A 96 -10.32 -3.95 -17.54
CA VAL A 96 -10.77 -3.26 -18.75
C VAL A 96 -12.11 -2.60 -18.51
N PRO A 97 -12.30 -1.30 -18.83
CA PRO A 97 -13.61 -0.65 -18.76
C PRO A 97 -14.64 -1.40 -19.61
N GLU A 98 -15.90 -1.39 -19.18
CA GLU A 98 -17.02 -2.06 -19.89
C GLU A 98 -17.12 -1.70 -21.37
N SER A 99 -16.74 -0.46 -21.72
CA SER A 99 -16.77 0.05 -23.09
C SER A 99 -15.61 -0.42 -23.98
N GLU A 100 -14.62 -1.09 -23.40
CA GLU A 100 -13.40 -1.47 -24.10
C GLU A 100 -13.21 -3.00 -24.09
N ASN A 101 -12.48 -3.48 -25.09
CA ASN A 101 -12.12 -4.89 -25.17
C ASN A 101 -10.72 -5.00 -25.78
N LEU A 102 -9.85 -5.74 -25.10
CA LEU A 102 -8.51 -6.03 -25.58
C LEU A 102 -8.52 -7.25 -26.51
N SER A 103 -7.36 -7.58 -27.07
CA SER A 103 -7.20 -8.79 -27.87
C SER A 103 -7.67 -10.04 -27.10
N LYS A 104 -8.33 -10.97 -27.80
CA LYS A 104 -8.75 -12.27 -27.24
C LYS A 104 -7.60 -13.14 -26.73
N ALA A 105 -6.36 -12.77 -27.07
CA ALA A 105 -5.15 -13.45 -26.57
C ALA A 105 -4.75 -12.99 -25.16
N LEU A 106 -5.39 -11.94 -24.63
CA LEU A 106 -5.12 -11.39 -23.29
C LEU A 106 -6.24 -11.78 -22.34
N ASN A 107 -5.85 -12.24 -21.16
CA ASN A 107 -6.81 -12.42 -20.06
C ASN A 107 -7.29 -11.06 -19.60
N GLN A 108 -8.58 -10.87 -19.55
CA GLN A 108 -9.20 -9.61 -19.17
C GLN A 108 -10.44 -9.86 -18.31
N ILE A 109 -10.74 -8.91 -17.48
CA ILE A 109 -11.90 -8.88 -16.61
C ILE A 109 -12.48 -7.46 -16.64
N GLU A 110 -13.79 -7.33 -16.52
CA GLU A 110 -14.41 -6.03 -16.36
C GLU A 110 -13.84 -5.34 -15.10
N ARG A 111 -13.58 -4.04 -15.22
CA ARG A 111 -12.83 -3.27 -14.22
C ARG A 111 -13.46 -3.30 -12.83
N GLU A 112 -14.76 -3.08 -12.74
CA GLU A 112 -15.44 -3.02 -11.44
C GLU A 112 -15.55 -4.41 -10.80
N GLU A 113 -15.72 -5.46 -11.61
CA GLU A 113 -15.69 -6.85 -11.16
C GLU A 113 -14.30 -7.21 -10.60
N GLY A 114 -13.24 -6.90 -11.34
CA GLY A 114 -11.88 -7.18 -10.89
C GLY A 114 -11.46 -6.35 -9.66
N LEU A 115 -11.91 -5.10 -9.55
CA LEU A 115 -11.67 -4.30 -8.35
C LEU A 115 -12.43 -4.85 -7.13
N ALA A 116 -13.63 -5.37 -7.32
CA ALA A 116 -14.39 -6.01 -6.23
C ALA A 116 -13.70 -7.29 -5.76
N GLU A 117 -13.18 -8.11 -6.70
CA GLU A 117 -12.38 -9.30 -6.37
C GLU A 117 -11.16 -8.95 -5.53
N VAL A 118 -10.35 -7.98 -5.96
CA VAL A 118 -9.13 -7.56 -5.24
C VAL A 118 -9.44 -6.98 -3.87
N ARG A 119 -10.48 -6.13 -3.77
CA ARG A 119 -10.90 -5.57 -2.47
C ARG A 119 -11.40 -6.62 -1.49
N GLY A 120 -11.96 -7.71 -1.99
CA GLY A 120 -12.40 -8.84 -1.16
C GLY A 120 -11.27 -9.69 -0.59
N LEU A 121 -10.03 -9.49 -1.08
CA LEU A 121 -8.83 -10.19 -0.59
C LEU A 121 -8.07 -9.38 0.49
N LEU A 122 -8.39 -8.11 0.67
CA LEU A 122 -7.79 -7.18 1.64
C LEU A 122 -8.64 -7.10 2.90
#